data_591ae181c4c01385945dff745868ef47
#
_entry.id   591ae181c4c01385945dff745868ef47
#
_cell.length_a   1.000
_cell.length_b   1.000
_cell.length_c   1.000
_cell.angle_alpha   90.00
_cell.angle_beta   90.00
_cell.angle_gamma   90.00
#
_symmetry.space_group_name_H-M   'P 1'
#
loop_
_entity.id
_entity.type
_entity.pdbx_description
1 polymer ?
#
loop_
_entity_poly.entity_id
_entity_poly.type
_entity_poly.pdbx_seq_one_letter_code
_entity_poly.pdbx_strand_id
1 'polypeptide(L)'
;MLKVAKFGGSSMADAKQFEKVRDIVRADPARKVIVVSASGKRSADDHKLTDLLYLCYAHLQYGVSCDAIFQMICDRYIAIRDECGLNVDIEAELDVLRRQMRAGISEEELVSRGEYFSALLMADYLGYSFLDAELWVRFQFDGSIDKEASYAELRRLADGRNVVIPGFYGVTPDRK
;
A
#
# COMPACT_ATOMS: atom_id res chain seq x y z
N MET A 1 3.38 -22.15 14.67
CA MET A 1 2.38 -21.08 14.95
C MET A 1 2.52 -20.04 13.85
N LEU A 2 1.43 -19.59 13.22
CA LEU A 2 1.44 -18.50 12.21
C LEU A 2 1.81 -17.18 12.89
N LYS A 3 2.69 -16.38 12.26
CA LYS A 3 3.06 -15.05 12.71
C LYS A 3 2.60 -13.99 11.70
N VAL A 4 2.06 -12.90 12.23
CA VAL A 4 1.78 -11.66 11.50
C VAL A 4 2.91 -10.68 11.78
N ALA A 5 3.50 -10.10 10.75
CA ALA A 5 4.54 -9.08 10.88
C ALA A 5 4.08 -7.78 10.22
N LYS A 6 4.19 -6.66 10.96
CA LYS A 6 3.85 -5.33 10.44
C LYS A 6 5.12 -4.49 10.27
N PHE A 7 5.25 -3.85 9.12
CA PHE A 7 6.34 -2.94 8.81
C PHE A 7 5.80 -1.53 8.56
N GLY A 8 6.36 -0.57 9.30
CA GLY A 8 5.97 0.85 9.19
C GLY A 8 6.63 1.55 8.01
N GLY A 9 6.26 2.81 7.79
CA GLY A 9 6.69 3.60 6.63
C GLY A 9 8.22 3.72 6.50
N SER A 10 8.96 3.87 7.57
CA SER A 10 10.42 3.91 7.53
C SER A 10 11.06 2.60 7.03
N SER A 11 10.41 1.47 7.25
CA SER A 11 10.84 0.17 6.72
C SER A 11 10.44 -0.02 5.25
N MET A 12 9.65 0.89 4.70
CA MET A 12 9.17 0.86 3.32
C MET A 12 9.70 2.05 2.51
N ALA A 13 10.73 2.77 3.02
CA ALA A 13 11.16 4.05 2.47
C ALA A 13 11.88 3.95 1.11
N ASP A 14 12.64 2.89 0.89
CA ASP A 14 13.45 2.66 -0.30
C ASP A 14 13.77 1.16 -0.51
N ALA A 15 14.45 0.83 -1.59
CA ALA A 15 14.85 -0.54 -1.93
C ALA A 15 15.71 -1.19 -0.84
N LYS A 16 16.61 -0.45 -0.22
CA LYS A 16 17.48 -0.96 0.86
C LYS A 16 16.67 -1.37 2.10
N GLN A 17 15.60 -0.65 2.41
CA GLN A 17 14.69 -1.02 3.47
C GLN A 17 13.83 -2.22 3.07
N PHE A 18 13.36 -2.28 1.83
CA PHE A 18 12.67 -3.46 1.28
C PHE A 18 13.51 -4.72 1.40
N GLU A 19 14.81 -4.64 1.10
CA GLU A 19 15.76 -5.75 1.25
C GLU A 19 15.83 -6.24 2.70
N LYS A 20 15.94 -5.34 3.67
CA LYS A 20 15.93 -5.70 5.09
C LYS A 20 14.62 -6.36 5.51
N VAL A 21 13.49 -5.86 5.04
CA VAL A 21 12.17 -6.45 5.32
C VAL A 21 12.11 -7.87 4.76
N ARG A 22 12.54 -8.08 3.50
CA ARG A 22 12.63 -9.41 2.88
C ARG A 22 13.46 -10.36 3.74
N ASP A 23 14.62 -9.94 4.18
CA ASP A 23 15.53 -10.78 4.97
C ASP A 23 14.93 -11.12 6.35
N ILE A 24 14.30 -10.16 7.01
CA ILE A 24 13.56 -10.40 8.25
C ILE A 24 12.44 -11.40 8.01
N VAL A 25 11.65 -11.25 6.96
CA VAL A 25 10.53 -12.15 6.69
C VAL A 25 11.03 -13.57 6.41
N ARG A 26 12.04 -13.71 5.56
CA ARG A 26 12.61 -15.01 5.18
C ARG A 26 13.35 -15.74 6.32
N ALA A 27 13.84 -15.02 7.32
CA ALA A 27 14.50 -15.60 8.48
C ALA A 27 13.57 -16.44 9.36
N ASP A 28 12.25 -16.31 9.20
CA ASP A 28 11.28 -17.09 9.97
C ASP A 28 10.08 -17.48 9.09
N PRO A 29 9.98 -18.75 8.65
CA PRO A 29 8.91 -19.21 7.77
C PRO A 29 7.51 -19.18 8.41
N ALA A 30 7.42 -18.92 9.70
CA ALA A 30 6.14 -18.69 10.36
C ALA A 30 5.52 -17.32 10.05
N ARG A 31 6.29 -16.36 9.52
CA ARG A 31 5.82 -15.03 9.10
C ARG A 31 5.10 -15.11 7.76
N LYS A 32 3.85 -15.49 7.81
CA LYS A 32 3.03 -15.76 6.62
C LYS A 32 2.11 -14.61 6.24
N VAL A 33 1.82 -13.72 7.17
CA VAL A 33 0.98 -12.54 6.93
C VAL A 33 1.82 -11.30 7.19
N ILE A 34 2.06 -10.52 6.13
CA ILE A 34 2.88 -9.32 6.17
C ILE A 34 1.98 -8.11 5.94
N VAL A 35 2.01 -7.16 6.86
CA VAL A 35 1.27 -5.89 6.74
C VAL A 35 2.26 -4.76 6.54
N VAL A 36 2.07 -3.96 5.53
CA VAL A 36 2.96 -2.85 5.19
C VAL A 36 2.24 -1.50 5.18
N SER A 37 2.99 -0.45 5.45
CA SER A 37 2.54 0.95 5.33
C SER A 37 3.02 1.54 4.01
N ALA A 38 2.51 2.73 3.66
CA ALA A 38 3.07 3.54 2.59
C ALA A 38 4.55 3.88 2.85
N SER A 39 5.30 4.19 1.80
CA SER A 39 6.71 4.54 1.91
C SER A 39 6.92 5.81 2.73
N GLY A 40 7.76 5.71 3.75
CA GLY A 40 8.16 6.81 4.62
C GLY A 40 9.28 7.66 4.04
N LYS A 41 9.90 8.48 4.89
CA LYS A 41 11.06 9.29 4.55
C LYS A 41 12.32 8.42 4.45
N ARG A 42 13.18 8.73 3.44
CA ARG A 42 14.54 8.17 3.29
C ARG A 42 15.57 8.93 4.13
N SER A 43 15.31 10.24 4.36
CA SER A 43 16.14 11.14 5.16
C SER A 43 15.28 12.16 5.89
N ALA A 44 15.89 13.02 6.71
CA ALA A 44 15.19 14.08 7.45
C ALA A 44 14.48 15.08 6.52
N ASP A 45 15.11 15.39 5.37
CA ASP A 45 14.62 16.38 4.40
C ASP A 45 13.68 15.77 3.33
N ASP A 46 13.40 14.47 3.42
CA ASP A 46 12.52 13.78 2.47
C ASP A 46 11.05 13.90 2.88
N HIS A 47 10.14 13.52 1.96
CA HIS A 47 8.70 13.51 2.18
C HIS A 47 8.18 12.09 2.38
N LYS A 48 7.18 11.93 3.25
CA LYS A 48 6.38 10.70 3.29
C LYS A 48 5.47 10.66 2.07
N LEU A 49 5.27 9.49 1.47
CA LEU A 49 4.38 9.39 0.31
C LEU A 49 2.92 9.70 0.65
N THR A 50 2.47 9.40 1.88
CA THR A 50 1.15 9.81 2.34
C THR A 50 0.99 11.33 2.35
N ASP A 51 2.00 12.09 2.79
CA ASP A 51 1.94 13.55 2.79
C ASP A 51 1.86 14.11 1.36
N LEU A 52 2.57 13.49 0.39
CA LEU A 52 2.50 13.86 -1.02
C LEU A 52 1.12 13.52 -1.64
N LEU A 53 0.50 12.39 -1.25
CA LEU A 53 -0.84 12.03 -1.72
C LEU A 53 -1.90 13.01 -1.19
N TYR A 54 -1.84 13.39 0.09
CA TYR A 54 -2.71 14.46 0.63
C TYR A 54 -2.49 15.78 -0.11
N LEU A 55 -1.25 16.13 -0.41
CA LEU A 55 -0.95 17.35 -1.15
C LEU A 55 -1.47 17.30 -2.60
N CYS A 56 -1.39 16.16 -3.28
CA CYS A 56 -2.03 15.94 -4.57
C CYS A 56 -3.54 16.18 -4.48
N TYR A 57 -4.21 15.59 -3.49
CA TYR A 57 -5.64 15.79 -3.29
C TYR A 57 -6.01 17.26 -3.09
N ALA A 58 -5.29 17.96 -2.21
CA ALA A 58 -5.50 19.38 -1.98
C ALA A 58 -5.38 20.20 -3.28
N HIS A 59 -4.35 19.92 -4.11
CA HIS A 59 -4.20 20.57 -5.42
C HIS A 59 -5.41 20.32 -6.35
N LEU A 60 -5.87 19.07 -6.41
CA LEU A 60 -7.04 18.70 -7.24
C LEU A 60 -8.31 19.47 -6.80
N GLN A 61 -8.53 19.62 -5.49
CA GLN A 61 -9.69 20.35 -4.95
C GLN A 61 -9.69 21.83 -5.34
N TYR A 62 -8.52 22.43 -5.50
CA TYR A 62 -8.36 23.82 -5.92
C TYR A 62 -8.16 24.00 -7.43
N GLY A 63 -8.26 22.94 -8.22
CA GLY A 63 -8.04 22.99 -9.66
C GLY A 63 -6.59 23.33 -10.06
N VAL A 64 -5.63 23.06 -9.17
CA VAL A 64 -4.21 23.29 -9.42
C VAL A 64 -3.56 21.97 -9.85
N SER A 65 -2.62 22.02 -10.80
CA SER A 65 -1.88 20.82 -11.21
C SER A 65 -1.07 20.25 -10.05
N CYS A 66 -1.20 18.94 -9.88
CA CYS A 66 -0.36 18.17 -8.94
C CYS A 66 0.69 17.30 -9.66
N ASP A 67 0.89 17.49 -10.96
CA ASP A 67 1.75 16.60 -11.78
C ASP A 67 3.17 16.45 -11.22
N ALA A 68 3.79 17.55 -10.77
CA ALA A 68 5.14 17.51 -10.19
C ALA A 68 5.17 16.70 -8.87
N ILE A 69 4.14 16.85 -8.03
CA ILE A 69 4.02 16.13 -6.77
C ILE A 69 3.78 14.63 -7.04
N PHE A 70 2.87 14.34 -7.95
CA PHE A 70 2.59 12.97 -8.36
C PHE A 70 3.79 12.28 -8.99
N GLN A 71 4.61 13.02 -9.76
CA GLN A 71 5.85 12.50 -10.31
C GLN A 71 6.83 12.05 -9.22
N MET A 72 6.94 12.79 -8.11
CA MET A 72 7.77 12.37 -6.97
C MET A 72 7.31 11.03 -6.38
N ILE A 73 6.00 10.77 -6.37
CA ILE A 73 5.42 9.50 -5.93
C ILE A 73 5.78 8.39 -6.92
N CYS A 74 5.60 8.65 -8.22
CA CYS A 74 5.96 7.71 -9.29
C CYS A 74 7.45 7.33 -9.22
N ASP A 75 8.33 8.31 -9.17
CA ASP A 75 9.78 8.11 -9.12
C ASP A 75 10.20 7.23 -7.93
N ARG A 76 9.53 7.38 -6.78
CA ARG A 76 9.81 6.58 -5.59
C ARG A 76 9.48 5.11 -5.80
N TYR A 77 8.29 4.78 -6.27
CA TYR A 77 7.86 3.39 -6.44
C TYR A 77 8.57 2.73 -7.62
N ILE A 78 8.82 3.46 -8.71
CA ILE A 78 9.62 2.98 -9.85
C ILE A 78 11.05 2.67 -9.38
N ALA A 79 11.69 3.55 -8.61
CA ALA A 79 13.03 3.30 -8.08
C ALA A 79 13.08 2.04 -7.20
N ILE A 80 12.10 1.85 -6.31
CA ILE A 80 12.02 0.64 -5.48
C ILE A 80 11.87 -0.62 -6.37
N ARG A 81 10.97 -0.59 -7.37
CA ARG A 81 10.78 -1.69 -8.31
C ARG A 81 12.09 -2.03 -9.03
N ASP A 82 12.76 -1.04 -9.60
CA ASP A 82 13.96 -1.21 -10.42
C ASP A 82 15.15 -1.70 -9.59
N GLU A 83 15.42 -1.06 -8.45
CA GLU A 83 16.53 -1.41 -7.56
C GLU A 83 16.35 -2.80 -6.92
N CYS A 84 15.11 -3.22 -6.66
CA CYS A 84 14.79 -4.55 -6.14
C CYS A 84 14.68 -5.61 -7.26
N GLY A 85 14.71 -5.22 -8.54
CA GLY A 85 14.59 -6.12 -9.69
C GLY A 85 13.23 -6.81 -9.77
N LEU A 86 12.13 -6.07 -9.50
CA LEU A 86 10.78 -6.61 -9.47
C LEU A 86 10.13 -6.62 -10.86
N ASN A 87 9.14 -7.50 -11.04
CA ASN A 87 8.43 -7.66 -12.31
C ASN A 87 7.08 -6.95 -12.37
N VAL A 88 6.66 -6.29 -11.28
CA VAL A 88 5.41 -5.54 -11.25
C VAL A 88 5.43 -4.42 -12.27
N ASP A 89 4.40 -4.35 -13.10
CA ASP A 89 4.17 -3.20 -13.98
C ASP A 89 3.59 -2.03 -13.17
N ILE A 90 4.46 -1.43 -12.37
CA ILE A 90 4.07 -0.33 -11.46
C ILE A 90 3.66 0.92 -12.24
N GLU A 91 4.21 1.14 -13.44
CA GLU A 91 3.83 2.26 -14.30
C GLU A 91 2.37 2.15 -14.74
N ALA A 92 1.91 0.95 -15.13
CA ALA A 92 0.50 0.74 -15.48
C ALA A 92 -0.43 1.04 -14.29
N GLU A 93 -0.06 0.61 -13.08
CA GLU A 93 -0.82 0.89 -11.86
C GLU A 93 -0.84 2.41 -11.53
N LEU A 94 0.29 3.09 -11.66
CA LEU A 94 0.39 4.54 -11.46
C LEU A 94 -0.41 5.32 -12.52
N ASP A 95 -0.46 4.84 -13.76
CA ASP A 95 -1.29 5.42 -14.81
C ASP A 95 -2.79 5.21 -14.57
N VAL A 96 -3.19 4.09 -13.97
CA VAL A 96 -4.57 3.89 -13.48
C VAL A 96 -4.90 4.97 -12.47
N LEU A 97 -4.06 5.16 -11.45
CA LEU A 97 -4.28 6.20 -10.43
C LEU A 97 -4.34 7.59 -11.04
N ARG A 98 -3.47 7.92 -11.99
CA ARG A 98 -3.49 9.21 -12.70
C ARG A 98 -4.82 9.45 -13.41
N ARG A 99 -5.41 8.43 -14.02
CA ARG A 99 -6.74 8.52 -14.64
C ARG A 99 -7.85 8.74 -13.60
N GLN A 100 -7.80 8.03 -12.48
CA GLN A 100 -8.75 8.19 -11.38
C GLN A 100 -8.69 9.61 -10.79
N MET A 101 -7.49 10.16 -10.57
CA MET A 101 -7.30 11.54 -10.11
C MET A 101 -7.96 12.55 -11.04
N ARG A 102 -7.86 12.36 -12.36
CA ARG A 102 -8.52 13.22 -13.35
C ARG A 102 -10.05 13.04 -13.40
N ALA A 103 -10.53 11.87 -13.04
CA ALA A 103 -11.97 11.56 -13.01
C ALA A 103 -12.67 12.02 -11.71
N GLY A 104 -11.91 12.41 -10.68
CA GLY A 104 -12.46 12.87 -9.40
C GLY A 104 -12.42 11.78 -8.33
N ILE A 105 -11.22 11.37 -7.93
CA ILE A 105 -10.99 10.41 -6.85
C ILE A 105 -11.30 11.03 -5.47
N SER A 106 -11.74 10.23 -4.49
CA SER A 106 -11.88 10.68 -3.11
C SER A 106 -10.51 10.79 -2.40
N GLU A 107 -10.45 11.51 -1.28
CA GLU A 107 -9.22 11.65 -0.50
C GLU A 107 -8.78 10.30 0.06
N GLU A 108 -9.73 9.56 0.63
CA GLU A 108 -9.48 8.26 1.25
C GLU A 108 -8.95 7.25 0.24
N GLU A 109 -9.55 7.20 -0.95
CA GLU A 109 -9.12 6.33 -2.03
C GLU A 109 -7.72 6.72 -2.51
N LEU A 110 -7.45 8.00 -2.76
CA LEU A 110 -6.13 8.47 -3.20
C LEU A 110 -5.05 8.15 -2.18
N VAL A 111 -5.28 8.46 -0.90
CA VAL A 111 -4.29 8.25 0.16
C VAL A 111 -4.01 6.77 0.40
N SER A 112 -5.03 5.92 0.29
CA SER A 112 -4.88 4.46 0.44
C SER A 112 -3.90 3.84 -0.58
N ARG A 113 -3.68 4.49 -1.72
CA ARG A 113 -2.76 3.98 -2.77
C ARG A 113 -1.31 3.92 -2.32
N GLY A 114 -0.92 4.69 -1.30
CA GLY A 114 0.42 4.57 -0.71
C GLY A 114 0.70 3.18 -0.15
N GLU A 115 -0.21 2.66 0.66
CA GLU A 115 -0.13 1.31 1.20
C GLU A 115 -0.31 0.25 0.11
N TYR A 116 -1.22 0.48 -0.82
CA TYR A 116 -1.48 -0.40 -1.96
C TYR A 116 -0.19 -0.68 -2.76
N PHE A 117 0.50 0.36 -3.24
CA PHE A 117 1.72 0.19 -4.03
C PHE A 117 2.86 -0.45 -3.23
N SER A 118 3.03 -0.06 -1.97
CA SER A 118 4.02 -0.71 -1.10
C SER A 118 3.76 -2.20 -0.94
N ALA A 119 2.50 -2.60 -0.76
CA ALA A 119 2.13 -3.99 -0.59
C ALA A 119 2.27 -4.79 -1.90
N LEU A 120 1.92 -4.18 -3.02
CA LEU A 120 2.06 -4.80 -4.34
C LEU A 120 3.53 -5.14 -4.65
N LEU A 121 4.44 -4.17 -4.45
CA LEU A 121 5.88 -4.37 -4.65
C LEU A 121 6.47 -5.38 -3.65
N MET A 122 6.08 -5.30 -2.37
CA MET A 122 6.58 -6.24 -1.36
C MET A 122 6.07 -7.66 -1.59
N ALA A 123 4.86 -7.84 -2.10
CA ALA A 123 4.32 -9.15 -2.44
C ALA A 123 5.16 -9.82 -3.54
N ASP A 124 5.48 -9.09 -4.61
CA ASP A 124 6.36 -9.59 -5.67
C ASP A 124 7.75 -9.92 -5.14
N TYR A 125 8.33 -9.04 -4.30
CA TYR A 125 9.67 -9.24 -3.73
C TYR A 125 9.78 -10.46 -2.83
N LEU A 126 8.72 -10.79 -2.11
CA LEU A 126 8.66 -11.98 -1.23
C LEU A 126 8.23 -13.24 -1.98
N GLY A 127 7.59 -13.12 -3.14
CA GLY A 127 6.88 -14.20 -3.82
C GLY A 127 5.60 -14.60 -3.06
N TYR A 128 4.98 -13.66 -2.36
CA TYR A 128 3.75 -13.84 -1.60
C TYR A 128 2.55 -13.33 -2.42
N SER A 129 1.34 -13.79 -2.09
CA SER A 129 0.13 -13.26 -2.72
C SER A 129 -0.16 -11.85 -2.21
N PHE A 130 -0.38 -10.91 -3.10
CA PHE A 130 -0.98 -9.62 -2.75
C PHE A 130 -2.45 -9.82 -2.38
N LEU A 131 -2.87 -9.27 -1.26
CA LEU A 131 -4.25 -9.32 -0.79
C LEU A 131 -4.72 -7.92 -0.43
N ASP A 132 -5.47 -7.30 -1.34
CA ASP A 132 -5.99 -5.95 -1.14
C ASP A 132 -6.92 -5.89 0.08
N ALA A 133 -6.73 -4.86 0.92
CA ALA A 133 -7.54 -4.65 2.11
C ALA A 133 -9.02 -4.38 1.77
N GLU A 134 -9.30 -3.75 0.63
CA GLU A 134 -10.68 -3.51 0.19
C GLU A 134 -11.48 -4.80 -0.05
N LEU A 135 -10.82 -5.92 -0.28
CA LEU A 135 -11.49 -7.20 -0.50
C LEU A 135 -12.02 -7.83 0.79
N TRP A 136 -11.48 -7.47 1.95
CA TRP A 136 -11.80 -8.15 3.20
C TRP A 136 -11.99 -7.25 4.42
N VAL A 137 -11.38 -6.07 4.51
CA VAL A 137 -11.62 -5.13 5.62
C VAL A 137 -12.96 -4.44 5.43
N ARG A 138 -13.90 -4.71 6.32
CA ARG A 138 -15.24 -4.13 6.30
C ARG A 138 -15.41 -3.18 7.46
N PHE A 139 -15.83 -1.95 7.17
CA PHE A 139 -16.25 -0.99 8.18
C PHE A 139 -17.77 -0.98 8.31
N GLN A 140 -18.24 -0.64 9.49
CA GLN A 140 -19.65 -0.30 9.73
C GLN A 140 -19.89 1.19 9.41
N PHE A 141 -21.15 1.63 9.38
CA PHE A 141 -21.49 3.03 9.12
C PHE A 141 -20.97 4.00 10.19
N ASP A 142 -20.72 3.52 11.41
CA ASP A 142 -20.15 4.31 12.51
C ASP A 142 -18.61 4.40 12.46
N GLY A 143 -17.98 3.83 11.42
CA GLY A 143 -16.53 3.82 11.26
C GLY A 143 -15.81 2.71 12.04
N SER A 144 -16.51 1.87 12.79
CA SER A 144 -15.93 0.71 13.45
C SER A 144 -15.67 -0.43 12.45
N ILE A 145 -14.71 -1.29 12.76
CA ILE A 145 -14.46 -2.49 11.93
C ILE A 145 -15.50 -3.56 12.24
N ASP A 146 -16.17 -4.05 11.20
CA ASP A 146 -16.95 -5.29 11.27
C ASP A 146 -15.97 -6.47 11.30
N LYS A 147 -15.61 -6.88 12.52
CA LYS A 147 -14.63 -7.95 12.74
C LYS A 147 -15.11 -9.30 12.25
N GLU A 148 -16.38 -9.60 12.38
CA GLU A 148 -16.94 -10.90 11.98
C GLU A 148 -16.86 -11.06 10.45
N ALA A 149 -17.42 -10.09 9.71
CA ALA A 149 -17.38 -10.09 8.25
C ALA A 149 -15.93 -10.04 7.73
N SER A 150 -15.08 -9.14 8.29
CA SER A 150 -13.69 -9.00 7.88
C SER A 150 -12.89 -10.28 8.08
N TYR A 151 -13.00 -10.94 9.22
CA TYR A 151 -12.24 -12.16 9.50
C TYR A 151 -12.75 -13.37 8.72
N ALA A 152 -14.05 -13.44 8.42
CA ALA A 152 -14.61 -14.47 7.56
C ALA A 152 -14.02 -14.37 6.14
N GLU A 153 -14.02 -13.17 5.56
CA GLU A 153 -13.44 -12.90 4.24
C GLU A 153 -11.93 -13.13 4.21
N LEU A 154 -11.20 -12.66 5.23
CA LEU A 154 -9.76 -12.87 5.31
C LEU A 154 -9.40 -14.36 5.32
N ARG A 155 -10.11 -15.18 6.11
CA ARG A 155 -9.87 -16.63 6.15
C ARG A 155 -10.11 -17.27 4.77
N ARG A 156 -11.21 -16.89 4.11
CA ARG A 156 -11.54 -17.40 2.78
C ARG A 156 -10.50 -17.03 1.73
N LEU A 157 -10.04 -15.77 1.73
CA LEU A 157 -9.13 -15.23 0.73
C LEU A 157 -7.68 -15.64 0.97
N ALA A 158 -7.25 -15.71 2.22
CA ALA A 158 -5.87 -16.11 2.54
C ALA A 158 -5.63 -17.62 2.37
N ASP A 159 -6.61 -18.45 2.76
CA ASP A 159 -6.63 -19.91 2.58
C ASP A 159 -5.26 -20.60 2.75
N GLY A 160 -4.58 -20.30 3.87
CA GLY A 160 -3.26 -20.86 4.19
C GLY A 160 -2.08 -20.31 3.37
N ARG A 161 -2.31 -19.42 2.40
CA ARG A 161 -1.26 -18.78 1.60
C ARG A 161 -0.44 -17.79 2.42
N ASN A 162 0.78 -17.54 1.98
CA ASN A 162 1.56 -16.40 2.44
C ASN A 162 1.05 -15.14 1.73
N VAL A 163 0.71 -14.10 2.49
CA VAL A 163 0.08 -12.89 1.94
C VAL A 163 0.79 -11.61 2.39
N VAL A 164 0.80 -10.62 1.52
CA VAL A 164 1.12 -9.23 1.86
C VAL A 164 -0.16 -8.40 1.75
N ILE A 165 -0.43 -7.63 2.78
CA ILE A 165 -1.65 -6.85 2.95
C ILE A 165 -1.27 -5.38 3.11
N PRO A 166 -1.87 -4.46 2.34
CA PRO A 166 -1.76 -3.05 2.63
C PRO A 166 -2.48 -2.74 3.95
N GLY A 167 -1.83 -1.97 4.83
CA GLY A 167 -2.44 -1.50 6.08
C GLY A 167 -3.35 -0.31 5.86
N PHE A 168 -3.98 0.18 6.93
CA PHE A 168 -4.62 1.48 7.05
C PHE A 168 -6.02 1.64 6.45
N TYR A 169 -6.45 0.92 5.44
CA TYR A 169 -7.73 1.12 4.79
C TYR A 169 -8.61 -0.13 4.71
N GLY A 170 -9.85 0.05 4.33
CA GLY A 170 -10.86 -0.94 4.06
C GLY A 170 -12.06 -0.29 3.37
N VAL A 171 -13.20 -0.94 3.36
CA VAL A 171 -14.39 -0.47 2.65
C VAL A 171 -15.59 -0.36 3.59
N THR A 172 -16.29 0.76 3.51
CA THR A 172 -17.57 1.00 4.18
C THR A 172 -18.74 0.35 3.42
N PRO A 173 -19.93 0.19 4.02
CA PRO A 173 -21.09 -0.39 3.33
C PRO A 173 -21.51 0.36 2.07
N ASP A 174 -21.26 1.66 2.00
CA ASP A 174 -21.51 2.52 0.83
C ASP A 174 -20.32 2.53 -0.16
N ARG A 175 -19.34 1.65 0.04
CA ARG A 175 -18.16 1.46 -0.82
C ARG A 175 -17.25 2.69 -0.94
N LYS A 176 -17.08 3.39 0.15
CA LYS A 176 -16.06 4.44 0.31
C LYS A 176 -14.86 3.92 1.10
#